data_ed1863e447edfa512de12e99f8321467
#
_entry.id   ed1863e447edfa512de12e99f8321467
#
_cell.length_a   1.000
_cell.length_b   1.000
_cell.length_c   1.000
_cell.angle_alpha   90.00
_cell.angle_beta   90.00
_cell.angle_gamma   90.00
#
_symmetry.space_group_name_H-M   'P 1'
#
loop_
_entity.id
_entity.type
_entity.pdbx_description
1 polymer ?
#
loop_
_entity_poly.entity_id
_entity_poly.type
_entity_poly.pdbx_seq_one_letter_code
_entity_poly.pdbx_strand_id
1 'polypeptide(L)'
;MPTALILGAASDMAVAIAEKFYSKRYHHQPAARNVNRLEPLQSDLAIKYSSRVSIHEFDALNFASHESFFGELQPKPDVTVCVFGYLGENEKAAGDWDEASKIIHTNYTGAVSILNRAAKYYSDKKDGVIVGIASVA
;
A
#
# COMPACT_ATOMS: atom_id res chain seq x y z
N MET A 1 -2.18 14.45 14.50
CA MET A 1 -1.08 13.59 14.04
C MET A 1 -1.45 13.01 12.68
N PRO A 2 -0.65 13.20 11.66
CA PRO A 2 -0.98 12.70 10.32
C PRO A 2 -0.90 11.18 10.23
N THR A 3 -1.57 10.62 9.24
CA THR A 3 -1.67 9.17 9.01
C THR A 3 -1.11 8.80 7.64
N ALA A 4 -0.27 7.78 7.60
CA ALA A 4 0.31 7.23 6.37
C ALA A 4 -0.24 5.82 6.09
N LEU A 5 -0.88 5.65 4.95
CA LEU A 5 -1.26 4.35 4.39
C LEU A 5 -0.13 3.84 3.50
N ILE A 6 0.35 2.64 3.76
CA ILE A 6 1.41 2.01 2.96
C ILE A 6 0.88 0.72 2.34
N LEU A 7 0.66 0.76 1.03
CA LEU A 7 0.12 -0.34 0.24
C LEU A 7 1.28 -1.21 -0.26
N GLY A 8 1.29 -2.48 0.12
CA GLY A 8 2.39 -3.41 -0.15
C GLY A 8 3.44 -3.42 0.96
N ALA A 9 3.01 -3.32 2.21
CA ALA A 9 3.84 -3.07 3.38
C ALA A 9 4.77 -4.22 3.78
N ALA A 10 4.67 -5.38 3.15
CA ALA A 10 5.50 -6.55 3.49
C ALA A 10 6.88 -6.55 2.81
N SER A 11 7.16 -5.64 1.88
CA SER A 11 8.46 -5.56 1.20
C SER A 11 9.49 -4.81 2.05
N ASP A 12 10.79 -5.10 1.83
CA ASP A 12 11.88 -4.43 2.52
C ASP A 12 11.88 -2.91 2.29
N MET A 13 11.57 -2.48 1.07
CA MET A 13 11.44 -1.06 0.74
C MET A 13 10.29 -0.41 1.53
N ALA A 14 9.15 -1.09 1.62
CA ALA A 14 8.01 -0.59 2.38
C ALA A 14 8.32 -0.46 3.88
N VAL A 15 9.06 -1.41 4.43
CA VAL A 15 9.52 -1.36 5.84
C VAL A 15 10.40 -0.13 6.07
N ALA A 16 11.36 0.12 5.19
CA ALA A 16 12.24 1.29 5.29
C ALA A 16 11.48 2.62 5.17
N ILE A 17 10.48 2.68 4.27
CA ILE A 17 9.60 3.83 4.13
C ILE A 17 8.77 4.02 5.41
N ALA A 18 8.20 2.94 5.94
CA ALA A 18 7.44 2.97 7.18
C ALA A 18 8.28 3.53 8.34
N GLU A 19 9.49 3.04 8.53
CA GLU A 19 10.41 3.55 9.57
C GLU A 19 10.65 5.05 9.44
N LYS A 20 10.76 5.55 8.23
CA LYS A 20 10.95 6.99 8.00
C LYS A 20 9.73 7.81 8.43
N PHE A 21 8.53 7.36 8.12
CA PHE A 21 7.30 8.00 8.60
C PHE A 21 7.17 7.92 10.12
N TYR A 22 7.53 6.78 10.73
CA TYR A 22 7.51 6.62 12.18
C TYR A 22 8.39 7.65 12.88
N SER A 23 9.60 7.85 12.38
CA SER A 23 10.51 8.85 12.95
C SER A 23 9.95 10.27 12.90
N LYS A 24 8.92 10.52 12.08
CA LYS A 24 8.21 11.78 11.92
C LYS A 24 6.85 11.82 12.63
N ARG A 25 6.56 10.83 13.49
CA ARG A 25 5.35 10.75 14.30
C ARG A 25 4.04 10.64 13.52
N TYR A 26 4.05 9.92 12.41
CA TYR A 26 2.81 9.55 11.73
C TYR A 26 2.12 8.37 12.44
N HIS A 27 0.80 8.32 12.37
CA HIS A 27 0.08 7.05 12.52
C HIS A 27 0.27 6.22 11.26
N HIS A 28 0.25 4.89 11.39
CA HIS A 28 0.55 4.00 10.28
C HIS A 28 -0.54 3.00 10.03
N GLN A 29 -0.84 2.84 8.74
CA GLN A 29 -1.77 1.85 8.21
C GLN A 29 -1.04 1.00 7.17
N PRO A 30 -0.16 0.07 7.61
CA PRO A 30 0.46 -0.87 6.69
C PRO A 30 -0.58 -1.87 6.17
N ALA A 31 -0.58 -2.12 4.87
CA ALA A 31 -1.53 -2.98 4.20
C ALA A 31 -0.85 -3.97 3.26
N ALA A 32 -1.24 -5.25 3.34
CA ALA A 32 -0.72 -6.33 2.51
C ALA A 32 -1.74 -7.46 2.38
N ARG A 33 -1.55 -8.35 1.39
CA ARG A 33 -2.45 -9.49 1.16
C ARG A 33 -2.55 -10.43 2.36
N ASN A 34 -1.43 -10.71 3.02
CA ASN A 34 -1.41 -11.54 4.22
C ASN A 34 -1.10 -10.65 5.42
N VAL A 35 -2.15 -10.27 6.12
CA VAL A 35 -2.04 -9.35 7.25
C VAL A 35 -1.20 -9.92 8.40
N ASN A 36 -1.16 -11.24 8.56
CA ASN A 36 -0.35 -11.88 9.61
C ASN A 36 1.15 -11.60 9.43
N ARG A 37 1.62 -11.39 8.21
CA ARG A 37 3.02 -11.01 7.93
C ARG A 37 3.37 -9.61 8.44
N LEU A 38 2.38 -8.80 8.76
CA LEU A 38 2.56 -7.45 9.27
C LEU A 38 2.58 -7.37 10.80
N GLU A 39 2.19 -8.45 11.51
CA GLU A 39 2.16 -8.47 12.98
C GLU A 39 3.54 -8.20 13.62
N PRO A 40 4.66 -8.79 13.14
CA PRO A 40 5.97 -8.47 13.68
C PRO A 40 6.35 -7.00 13.48
N LEU A 41 6.02 -6.44 12.32
CA LEU A 41 6.24 -5.03 12.02
C LEU A 41 5.40 -4.14 12.96
N GLN A 42 4.13 -4.46 13.14
CA GLN A 42 3.24 -3.74 14.06
C GLN A 42 3.80 -3.72 15.48
N SER A 43 4.24 -4.87 15.98
CA SER A 43 4.78 -5.00 17.33
C SER A 43 6.09 -4.21 17.50
N ASP A 44 7.01 -4.34 16.57
CA ASP A 44 8.31 -3.67 16.61
C ASP A 44 8.15 -2.14 16.59
N LEU A 45 7.28 -1.64 15.75
CA LEU A 45 7.08 -0.21 15.58
C LEU A 45 6.28 0.41 16.74
N ALA A 46 5.32 -0.32 17.29
CA ALA A 46 4.61 0.13 18.49
C ALA A 46 5.54 0.28 19.69
N ILE A 47 6.50 -0.62 19.84
CA ILE A 47 7.51 -0.56 20.93
C ILE A 47 8.48 0.59 20.70
N LYS A 48 9.03 0.73 19.49
CA LYS A 48 10.07 1.72 19.20
C LYS A 48 9.59 3.17 19.25
N TYR A 49 8.37 3.43 18.80
CA TYR A 49 7.94 4.79 18.52
C TYR A 49 6.67 5.23 19.25
N SER A 50 6.05 4.37 20.05
CA SER A 50 4.78 4.66 20.76
C SER A 50 3.69 5.21 19.84
N SER A 51 3.74 4.89 18.55
CA SER A 51 2.79 5.36 17.55
C SER A 51 1.70 4.33 17.29
N ARG A 52 0.54 4.79 16.85
CA ARG A 52 -0.56 3.89 16.47
C ARG A 52 -0.25 3.22 15.14
N VAL A 53 -0.36 1.90 15.14
CA VAL A 53 -0.19 1.06 13.95
C VAL A 53 -1.42 0.17 13.82
N SER A 54 -2.17 0.32 12.76
CA SER A 54 -3.27 -0.57 12.42
C SER A 54 -2.96 -1.29 11.11
N ILE A 55 -2.86 -2.62 11.17
CA ILE A 55 -2.59 -3.45 10.00
C ILE A 55 -3.88 -3.76 9.25
N HIS A 56 -3.80 -3.80 7.93
CA HIS A 56 -4.95 -3.99 7.05
C HIS A 56 -4.66 -5.03 5.97
N GLU A 57 -5.69 -5.82 5.62
CA GLU A 57 -5.61 -6.71 4.46
C GLU A 57 -5.93 -5.92 3.19
N PHE A 58 -5.05 -6.03 2.19
CA PHE A 58 -5.22 -5.39 0.89
C PHE A 58 -4.72 -6.30 -0.22
N ASP A 59 -5.56 -6.53 -1.22
CA ASP A 59 -5.21 -7.28 -2.43
C ASP A 59 -5.33 -6.37 -3.65
N ALA A 60 -4.20 -6.09 -4.31
CA ALA A 60 -4.15 -5.26 -5.51
C ALA A 60 -5.00 -5.80 -6.67
N LEU A 61 -5.19 -7.13 -6.74
CA LEU A 61 -5.98 -7.78 -7.80
C LEU A 61 -7.48 -7.82 -7.51
N ASN A 62 -7.88 -7.65 -6.28
CA ASN A 62 -9.30 -7.60 -5.92
C ASN A 62 -9.86 -6.18 -6.07
N PHE A 63 -10.03 -5.75 -7.30
CA PHE A 63 -10.45 -4.38 -7.63
C PHE A 63 -11.79 -4.01 -6.98
N ALA A 64 -12.72 -4.95 -6.90
CA ALA A 64 -14.03 -4.73 -6.29
C ALA A 64 -13.96 -4.38 -4.79
N SER A 65 -12.88 -4.77 -4.09
CA SER A 65 -12.68 -4.49 -2.67
C SER A 65 -12.08 -3.10 -2.39
N HIS A 66 -11.53 -2.42 -3.39
CA HIS A 66 -10.73 -1.20 -3.18
C HIS A 66 -11.57 -0.04 -2.66
N GLU A 67 -12.82 0.09 -3.09
CA GLU A 67 -13.70 1.16 -2.61
C GLU A 67 -14.01 1.02 -1.13
N SER A 68 -14.46 -0.15 -0.69
CA SER A 68 -14.74 -0.42 0.72
C SER A 68 -13.47 -0.37 1.56
N PHE A 69 -12.37 -0.94 1.06
CA PHE A 69 -11.08 -0.88 1.75
C PHE A 69 -10.71 0.56 2.13
N PHE A 70 -10.67 1.46 1.15
CA PHE A 70 -10.31 2.86 1.41
C PHE A 70 -11.40 3.58 2.24
N GLY A 71 -12.66 3.27 1.97
CA GLY A 71 -13.80 3.85 2.66
C GLY A 71 -13.86 3.54 4.15
N GLU A 72 -13.40 2.36 4.55
CA GLU A 72 -13.45 1.88 5.94
C GLU A 72 -12.23 2.29 6.78
N LEU A 73 -11.17 2.81 6.17
CA LEU A 73 -9.98 3.26 6.92
C LEU A 73 -10.33 4.34 7.93
N GLN A 74 -9.88 4.15 9.17
CA GLN A 74 -10.05 5.11 10.27
C GLN A 74 -8.75 5.21 11.09
N PRO A 75 -8.17 6.41 11.23
CA PRO A 75 -8.53 7.63 10.51
C PRO A 75 -8.25 7.52 9.00
N LYS A 76 -8.81 8.43 8.21
CA LYS A 76 -8.45 8.53 6.80
C LYS A 76 -6.98 8.93 6.67
N PRO A 77 -6.23 8.35 5.72
CA PRO A 77 -4.83 8.73 5.54
C PRO A 77 -4.68 10.15 4.99
N ASP A 78 -3.58 10.79 5.37
CA ASP A 78 -3.11 12.06 4.80
C ASP A 78 -2.08 11.82 3.68
N VAL A 79 -1.41 10.68 3.74
CA VAL A 79 -0.45 10.22 2.73
C VAL A 79 -0.75 8.78 2.36
N THR A 80 -0.79 8.49 1.07
CA THR A 80 -0.90 7.12 0.55
C THR A 80 0.34 6.79 -0.27
N VAL A 81 1.07 5.76 0.16
CA VAL A 81 2.27 5.26 -0.52
C VAL A 81 1.95 3.92 -1.18
N CYS A 82 2.11 3.85 -2.49
CA CYS A 82 1.92 2.61 -3.26
C CYS A 82 3.28 1.99 -3.57
N VAL A 83 3.58 0.86 -2.92
CA VAL A 83 4.87 0.15 -3.01
C VAL A 83 4.69 -1.26 -3.54
N PHE A 84 3.47 -1.75 -3.70
CA PHE A 84 3.25 -3.10 -4.18
C PHE A 84 3.61 -3.25 -5.66
N GLY A 85 4.02 -4.46 -6.01
CA GLY A 85 4.31 -4.85 -7.39
C GLY A 85 4.51 -6.35 -7.48
N TYR A 86 4.40 -6.87 -8.69
CA TYR A 86 4.64 -8.26 -9.01
C TYR A 86 5.56 -8.34 -10.23
N LEU A 87 6.77 -8.84 -10.03
CA LEU A 87 7.77 -8.96 -11.08
C LEU A 87 7.40 -10.06 -12.08
N GLY A 88 6.86 -11.16 -11.59
CA GLY A 88 6.54 -12.32 -12.40
C GLY A 88 7.76 -13.03 -12.98
N GLU A 89 7.49 -13.92 -13.92
CA GLU A 89 8.51 -14.65 -14.69
C GLU A 89 8.43 -14.22 -16.16
N ASN A 90 9.39 -13.42 -16.63
CA ASN A 90 9.35 -12.83 -17.97
C ASN A 90 9.28 -13.87 -19.11
N GLU A 91 10.03 -14.97 -19.01
CA GLU A 91 9.99 -16.04 -20.00
C GLU A 91 8.62 -16.71 -20.05
N LYS A 92 8.03 -16.97 -18.89
CA LYS A 92 6.67 -17.50 -18.80
C LYS A 92 5.64 -16.52 -19.32
N ALA A 93 5.75 -15.24 -18.96
CA ALA A 93 4.83 -14.19 -19.40
C ALA A 93 4.82 -13.99 -20.90
N ALA A 94 5.91 -14.27 -21.60
CA ALA A 94 5.99 -14.15 -23.05
C ALA A 94 5.08 -15.14 -23.79
N GLY A 95 4.74 -16.27 -23.19
CA GLY A 95 3.89 -17.30 -23.79
C GLY A 95 2.63 -17.64 -22.99
N ASP A 96 2.46 -17.07 -21.81
CA ASP A 96 1.35 -17.35 -20.91
C ASP A 96 0.62 -16.05 -20.57
N TRP A 97 -0.59 -15.91 -21.10
CA TRP A 97 -1.42 -14.74 -20.85
C TRP A 97 -1.79 -14.56 -19.37
N ASP A 98 -2.00 -15.64 -18.64
CA ASP A 98 -2.35 -15.54 -17.22
C ASP A 98 -1.22 -14.89 -16.42
N GLU A 99 0.03 -15.24 -16.69
CA GLU A 99 1.19 -14.61 -16.06
C GLU A 99 1.35 -13.14 -16.50
N ALA A 100 1.28 -12.88 -17.79
CA ALA A 100 1.36 -11.53 -18.34
C ALA A 100 0.25 -10.63 -17.79
N SER A 101 -0.97 -11.15 -17.76
CA SER A 101 -2.14 -10.46 -17.22
C SER A 101 -1.99 -10.14 -15.72
N LYS A 102 -1.47 -11.07 -14.95
CA LYS A 102 -1.20 -10.86 -13.52
C LYS A 102 -0.20 -9.74 -13.27
N ILE A 103 0.86 -9.67 -14.06
CA ILE A 103 1.85 -8.57 -14.00
C ILE A 103 1.18 -7.22 -14.28
N ILE A 104 0.43 -7.13 -15.36
CA ILE A 104 -0.25 -5.90 -15.77
C ILE A 104 -1.30 -5.48 -14.74
N HIS A 105 -2.15 -6.41 -14.32
CA HIS A 105 -3.23 -6.13 -13.40
C HIS A 105 -2.74 -5.77 -12.00
N THR A 106 -1.65 -6.38 -11.53
CA THR A 106 -1.06 -6.01 -10.24
C THR A 106 -0.40 -4.64 -10.31
N ASN A 107 0.51 -4.45 -11.28
CA ASN A 107 1.41 -3.28 -11.29
C ASN A 107 0.74 -2.01 -11.83
N TYR A 108 -0.23 -2.15 -12.71
CA TYR A 108 -0.91 -1.01 -13.33
C TYR A 108 -2.37 -0.90 -12.88
N THR A 109 -3.22 -1.85 -13.25
CA THR A 109 -4.65 -1.77 -12.98
C THR A 109 -4.96 -1.66 -11.50
N GLY A 110 -4.31 -2.47 -10.67
CA GLY A 110 -4.48 -2.44 -9.22
C GLY A 110 -4.04 -1.12 -8.59
N ALA A 111 -2.91 -0.58 -9.05
CA ALA A 111 -2.43 0.73 -8.60
C ALA A 111 -3.42 1.85 -8.97
N VAL A 112 -3.87 1.88 -10.23
CA VAL A 112 -4.86 2.87 -10.68
C VAL A 112 -6.16 2.74 -9.88
N SER A 113 -6.64 1.53 -9.66
CA SER A 113 -7.89 1.27 -8.94
C SER A 113 -7.88 1.83 -7.52
N ILE A 114 -6.84 1.55 -6.75
CA ILE A 114 -6.78 2.03 -5.36
C ILE A 114 -6.39 3.50 -5.27
N LEU A 115 -5.45 3.97 -6.08
CA LEU A 115 -5.01 5.36 -6.05
C LEU A 115 -6.08 6.32 -6.57
N ASN A 116 -6.98 5.87 -7.43
CA ASN A 116 -8.16 6.63 -7.82
C ASN A 116 -9.04 7.00 -6.60
N ARG A 117 -9.22 6.06 -5.67
CA ARG A 117 -9.98 6.32 -4.43
C ARG A 117 -9.27 7.35 -3.54
N ALA A 118 -7.97 7.19 -3.36
CA ALA A 118 -7.17 8.15 -2.60
C ALA A 118 -7.18 9.54 -3.25
N ALA A 119 -7.00 9.61 -4.57
CA ALA A 119 -7.00 10.86 -5.33
C ALA A 119 -8.32 11.61 -5.20
N LYS A 120 -9.46 10.90 -5.32
CA LYS A 120 -10.76 11.53 -5.12
C LYS A 120 -10.91 12.11 -3.73
N TYR A 121 -10.56 11.34 -2.71
CA TYR A 121 -10.65 11.79 -1.32
C TYR A 121 -9.78 13.03 -1.06
N TYR A 122 -8.53 13.01 -1.53
CA TYR A 122 -7.61 14.14 -1.34
C TYR A 122 -8.03 15.37 -2.15
N SER A 123 -8.58 15.17 -3.34
CA SER A 123 -9.13 16.25 -4.16
C SER A 123 -10.31 16.95 -3.47
N ASP A 124 -11.25 16.17 -2.94
CA ASP A 124 -12.41 16.71 -2.24
C ASP A 124 -12.01 17.44 -0.95
N LYS A 125 -11.03 16.90 -0.24
CA LYS A 125 -10.45 17.51 0.97
C LYS A 125 -9.54 18.70 0.67
N LYS A 126 -9.04 18.82 -0.56
CA LYS A 126 -8.03 19.80 -1.02
C LYS A 126 -6.71 19.71 -0.25
N ASP A 127 -6.38 18.52 0.22
CA ASP A 127 -5.14 18.22 0.95
C ASP A 127 -4.85 16.72 0.90
N GLY A 128 -3.57 16.36 0.79
CA GLY A 128 -3.10 14.99 0.79
C GLY A 128 -1.96 14.75 -0.19
N VAL A 129 -1.29 13.62 -0.02
CA VAL A 129 -0.13 13.24 -0.84
C VAL A 129 -0.26 11.80 -1.31
N ILE A 130 -0.01 11.57 -2.59
CA ILE A 130 0.13 10.24 -3.17
C ILE A 130 1.58 10.05 -3.61
N VAL A 131 2.19 8.96 -3.17
CA VAL A 131 3.54 8.55 -3.57
C VAL A 131 3.47 7.21 -4.27
N GLY A 132 3.92 7.15 -5.51
CA GLY A 132 4.09 5.92 -6.25
C GLY A 132 5.56 5.56 -6.39
N ILE A 133 5.92 4.32 -6.07
CA ILE A 133 7.26 3.80 -6.27
C ILE A 133 7.27 3.07 -7.61
N ALA A 134 8.08 3.55 -8.53
CA ALA A 134 8.24 2.99 -9.88
C ALA A 134 9.66 2.50 -10.11
N SER A 135 9.80 1.54 -11.02
CA SER A 135 11.10 1.07 -11.48
C SER A 135 11.46 1.73 -12.81
N VAL A 136 12.75 2.02 -12.97
CA VAL A 136 13.34 2.55 -14.21
C VAL A 136 14.29 1.54 -14.86
N ALA A 137 14.10 0.29 -14.59
CA ALA A 137 14.92 -0.80 -15.09
C ALA A 137 14.86 -0.95 -16.62
#